data_46a50b6a24a433f4191220eaba50ec13
#
_entry.id   46a50b6a24a433f4191220eaba50ec13
#
_cell.length_a   1.000
_cell.length_b   1.000
_cell.length_c   1.000
_cell.angle_alpha   90.00
_cell.angle_beta   90.00
_cell.angle_gamma   90.00
#
_symmetry.space_group_name_H-M   'P 1'
#
loop_
_entity.id
_entity.type
_entity.pdbx_description
1 polymer ?
#
loop_
_entity_poly.entity_id
_entity_poly.type
_entity_poly.pdbx_seq_one_letter_code
_entity_poly.pdbx_strand_id
1 'polypeptide(L)'
;MGTNTIEIGWTMAESFREQVLKMRWGELYAGTQDTRIFLYGDGSNKALYSGLDYDGKPRADYFPDLNEVAVGDANTPITGMIRHYSRLLCFKTGSAWTIQYGTISMADGLVTEAFYVTPVNRSIGNVAPGQVRLVLNSPRTLHGSDVYEWKNNSSYSSNLTVDERQAKRISDRIYATVRKFELESCYCYDDNWAQEYYICQGGRALVHNYAADAWYYYEDFDAVCMANLRGELLYGTSDGRLMHFSYEYRTNDGAAIDAYWESGSMSFGQDYQRKYSAMLWVGVKPESSAEVTVTVQTDRSSSYTEKVITSSLAAFAHANFARWSFATNRKPQMSRLKIKAKKFVFYKLIFRSNTPDATVTILAADIRVRFTGYAK
;
A
#
# COMPACT_ATOMS: atom_id res chain seq x y z
N MET A 1 70.52 22.05 -10.52
CA MET A 1 69.07 22.29 -10.70
C MET A 1 68.36 21.40 -9.71
N GLY A 2 67.77 21.98 -8.67
CA GLY A 2 67.03 21.19 -7.71
C GLY A 2 65.63 20.91 -8.23
N THR A 3 65.25 19.66 -8.23
CA THR A 3 63.87 19.24 -8.51
C THR A 3 63.00 19.50 -7.25
N ASN A 4 62.12 20.49 -7.31
CA ASN A 4 61.12 20.70 -6.28
C ASN A 4 59.96 19.70 -6.53
N THR A 5 59.79 18.77 -5.64
CA THR A 5 58.63 17.86 -5.64
C THR A 5 57.51 18.53 -4.83
N ILE A 6 56.37 18.77 -5.46
CA ILE A 6 55.17 19.25 -4.76
C ILE A 6 54.31 18.01 -4.50
N GLU A 7 54.20 17.61 -3.25
CA GLU A 7 53.20 16.61 -2.82
C GLU A 7 51.89 17.30 -2.57
N ILE A 8 50.86 16.94 -3.35
CA ILE A 8 49.49 17.41 -3.12
C ILE A 8 48.74 16.24 -2.41
N GLY A 9 48.56 16.38 -1.13
CA GLY A 9 47.71 15.45 -0.37
C GLY A 9 46.23 15.93 -0.38
N TRP A 10 45.36 15.05 -0.75
CA TRP A 10 43.92 15.28 -0.66
C TRP A 10 43.37 14.50 0.54
N THR A 11 42.89 15.19 1.54
CA THR A 11 42.09 14.61 2.60
C THR A 11 40.67 15.13 2.41
N MET A 12 39.71 14.21 2.20
CA MET A 12 38.30 14.56 2.28
C MET A 12 38.00 15.07 3.69
N ALA A 13 37.32 16.21 3.82
CA ALA A 13 36.93 16.71 5.14
C ALA A 13 36.15 15.60 5.87
N GLU A 14 36.61 15.20 7.04
CA GLU A 14 36.00 14.12 7.81
C GLU A 14 34.49 14.35 8.03
N SER A 15 34.07 15.59 8.18
CA SER A 15 32.68 16.00 8.34
C SER A 15 31.78 15.61 7.17
N PHE A 16 32.26 15.69 5.93
CA PHE A 16 31.45 15.34 4.75
C PHE A 16 31.32 13.83 4.57
N ARG A 17 32.40 13.09 4.78
CA ARG A 17 32.37 11.63 4.81
C ARG A 17 31.40 11.12 5.87
N GLU A 18 31.41 11.72 7.07
CA GLU A 18 30.45 11.37 8.12
C GLU A 18 29.00 11.65 7.72
N GLN A 19 28.74 12.73 6.97
CA GLN A 19 27.40 13.01 6.43
C GLN A 19 26.97 11.95 5.44
N VAL A 20 27.82 11.57 4.48
CA VAL A 20 27.52 10.49 3.52
C VAL A 20 27.21 9.19 4.24
N LEU A 21 27.99 8.83 5.27
CA LEU A 21 27.79 7.59 6.03
C LEU A 21 26.52 7.60 6.91
N LYS A 22 25.97 8.75 7.22
CA LYS A 22 24.68 8.90 7.95
C LYS A 22 23.47 8.75 7.04
N MET A 23 23.64 8.91 5.72
CA MET A 23 22.54 8.72 4.78
C MET A 23 22.07 7.28 4.75
N ARG A 24 20.78 7.06 4.72
CA ARG A 24 20.17 5.72 4.86
C ARG A 24 19.41 5.28 3.63
N TRP A 25 19.04 6.21 2.77
CA TRP A 25 18.17 5.97 1.63
C TRP A 25 18.77 6.58 0.39
N GLY A 26 18.50 5.97 -0.77
CA GLY A 26 18.98 6.47 -2.04
C GLY A 26 17.96 6.30 -3.15
N GLU A 27 18.03 7.21 -4.13
CA GLU A 27 17.22 7.18 -5.34
C GLU A 27 18.08 7.55 -6.55
N LEU A 28 17.82 6.89 -7.67
CA LEU A 28 18.53 7.14 -8.92
C LEU A 28 17.82 8.25 -9.70
N TYR A 29 18.58 9.30 -10.01
CA TYR A 29 18.07 10.42 -10.81
C TYR A 29 19.23 11.16 -11.46
N ALA A 30 19.11 11.61 -12.65
CA ALA A 30 19.63 12.79 -13.31
C ALA A 30 19.41 12.69 -14.81
N GLY A 31 18.67 13.60 -15.35
CA GLY A 31 18.49 13.83 -16.78
C GLY A 31 18.09 12.59 -17.58
N THR A 32 18.38 12.62 -18.87
CA THR A 32 18.12 11.50 -19.78
C THR A 32 19.35 10.60 -20.00
N GLN A 33 20.54 11.06 -19.64
CA GLN A 33 21.80 10.36 -19.94
C GLN A 33 22.69 10.11 -18.70
N ASP A 34 22.56 10.94 -17.65
CA ASP A 34 23.38 10.83 -16.44
C ASP A 34 22.59 10.23 -15.31
N THR A 35 23.00 9.08 -14.82
CA THR A 35 22.38 8.49 -13.64
C THR A 35 23.23 8.81 -12.42
N ARG A 36 22.71 9.63 -11.52
CA ARG A 36 23.28 9.96 -10.22
C ARG A 36 22.55 9.24 -9.12
N ILE A 37 23.25 8.93 -8.04
CA ILE A 37 22.64 8.45 -6.82
C ILE A 37 22.42 9.65 -5.91
N PHE A 38 21.19 9.92 -5.56
CA PHE A 38 20.81 10.87 -4.51
C PHE A 38 20.68 10.13 -3.21
N LEU A 39 21.38 10.57 -2.17
CA LEU A 39 21.31 10.03 -0.82
C LEU A 39 20.62 11.01 0.10
N TYR A 40 19.78 10.50 1.02
CA TYR A 40 19.06 11.28 2.01
C TYR A 40 18.81 10.48 3.29
N GLY A 41 18.27 11.12 4.33
CA GLY A 41 17.80 10.44 5.54
C GLY A 41 18.76 10.51 6.73
N ASP A 42 19.62 11.51 6.78
CA ASP A 42 20.45 11.87 7.94
C ASP A 42 19.72 12.74 8.98
N GLY A 43 18.45 13.07 8.72
CA GLY A 43 17.65 13.97 9.54
C GLY A 43 17.72 15.44 9.12
N SER A 44 18.42 15.77 8.02
CA SER A 44 18.52 17.11 7.46
C SER A 44 17.57 17.34 6.28
N ASN A 45 17.54 18.58 5.79
CA ASN A 45 16.85 18.94 4.55
C ASN A 45 17.73 18.81 3.31
N LYS A 46 18.89 18.17 3.43
CA LYS A 46 19.87 18.04 2.35
C LYS A 46 19.82 16.66 1.72
N ALA A 47 20.00 16.62 0.42
CA ALA A 47 20.28 15.42 -0.34
C ALA A 47 21.68 15.53 -0.95
N LEU A 48 22.48 14.49 -0.84
CA LEU A 48 23.80 14.41 -1.44
C LEU A 48 23.69 13.63 -2.75
N TYR A 49 24.39 14.04 -3.79
CA TYR A 49 24.39 13.32 -5.06
C TYR A 49 25.79 12.93 -5.53
N SER A 50 25.88 11.77 -6.17
CA SER A 50 27.13 11.22 -6.65
C SER A 50 27.74 12.07 -7.76
N GLY A 51 29.06 12.04 -7.87
CA GLY A 51 29.84 12.74 -8.88
C GLY A 51 29.95 11.97 -10.21
N LEU A 52 30.66 12.58 -11.13
CA LEU A 52 31.14 11.96 -12.36
C LEU A 52 32.62 11.63 -12.21
N ASP A 53 33.11 10.64 -12.96
CA ASP A 53 34.53 10.39 -13.08
C ASP A 53 35.21 11.43 -14.03
N TYR A 54 36.49 11.26 -14.25
CA TYR A 54 37.25 12.14 -15.13
C TYR A 54 36.74 12.13 -16.59
N ASP A 55 36.17 11.01 -17.03
CA ASP A 55 35.59 10.86 -18.37
C ASP A 55 34.13 11.32 -18.45
N GLY A 56 33.56 11.88 -17.37
CA GLY A 56 32.18 12.33 -17.28
C GLY A 56 31.17 11.19 -17.07
N LYS A 57 31.65 9.98 -16.66
CA LYS A 57 30.73 8.85 -16.36
C LYS A 57 30.25 8.86 -14.92
N PRO A 58 29.00 8.46 -14.68
CA PRO A 58 28.47 8.39 -13.33
C PRO A 58 29.27 7.44 -12.43
N ARG A 59 29.56 7.90 -11.22
CA ARG A 59 30.21 7.14 -10.15
C ARG A 59 29.28 6.97 -8.96
N ALA A 60 29.01 5.75 -8.58
CA ALA A 60 28.17 5.43 -7.43
C ALA A 60 28.91 5.55 -6.07
N ASP A 61 30.22 5.53 -6.11
CA ASP A 61 31.12 5.51 -4.96
C ASP A 61 31.85 6.85 -4.71
N TYR A 62 31.52 7.89 -5.46
CA TYR A 62 32.15 9.20 -5.36
C TYR A 62 31.14 10.31 -5.09
N PHE A 63 31.28 10.98 -3.96
CA PHE A 63 30.43 12.09 -3.51
C PHE A 63 31.31 13.31 -3.21
N PRO A 64 31.43 14.26 -4.15
CA PRO A 64 32.16 15.51 -3.94
C PRO A 64 31.52 16.38 -2.87
N ASP A 65 32.32 17.15 -2.12
CA ASP A 65 31.88 17.99 -1.00
C ASP A 65 30.78 19.02 -1.33
N LEU A 66 30.71 19.45 -2.60
CA LEU A 66 29.71 20.43 -3.03
C LEU A 66 28.49 19.83 -3.72
N ASN A 67 28.45 18.51 -3.85
CA ASN A 67 27.32 17.82 -4.48
C ASN A 67 26.18 17.62 -3.49
N GLU A 68 25.58 18.74 -3.05
CA GLU A 68 24.44 18.74 -2.18
C GLU A 68 23.29 19.59 -2.75
N VAL A 69 22.06 19.20 -2.43
CA VAL A 69 20.85 19.95 -2.75
C VAL A 69 20.06 20.15 -1.48
N ALA A 70 19.85 21.40 -1.07
CA ALA A 70 18.98 21.72 0.05
C ALA A 70 17.53 21.87 -0.43
N VAL A 71 16.60 21.16 0.23
CA VAL A 71 15.19 21.14 -0.13
C VAL A 71 14.36 21.88 0.90
N GLY A 72 13.78 23.01 0.51
CA GLY A 72 12.90 23.80 1.36
C GLY A 72 13.58 24.33 2.62
N ASP A 73 12.81 24.42 3.71
CA ASP A 73 13.32 24.92 5.00
C ASP A 73 14.27 23.92 5.68
N ALA A 74 15.21 24.45 6.49
CA ALA A 74 16.22 23.65 7.16
C ALA A 74 15.70 22.84 8.36
N ASN A 75 14.52 23.19 8.89
CA ASN A 75 14.01 22.61 10.14
C ASN A 75 13.27 21.30 9.94
N THR A 76 12.88 20.97 8.70
CA THR A 76 12.17 19.74 8.40
C THR A 76 13.02 18.80 7.54
N PRO A 77 13.21 17.55 7.95
CA PRO A 77 14.04 16.59 7.22
C PRO A 77 13.36 16.09 5.94
N ILE A 78 14.19 15.58 5.04
CA ILE A 78 13.72 14.81 3.89
C ILE A 78 13.28 13.43 4.38
N THR A 79 12.04 13.05 4.07
CA THR A 79 11.45 11.77 4.46
C THR A 79 11.21 10.83 3.27
N GLY A 80 11.45 11.28 2.06
CA GLY A 80 11.32 10.42 0.89
C GLY A 80 11.77 11.09 -0.38
N MET A 81 12.33 10.29 -1.27
CA MET A 81 12.60 10.68 -2.65
C MET A 81 12.12 9.57 -3.57
N ILE A 82 11.59 9.95 -4.72
CA ILE A 82 11.23 8.99 -5.76
C ILE A 82 11.27 9.64 -7.13
N ARG A 83 11.86 8.94 -8.08
CA ARG A 83 11.84 9.38 -9.48
C ARG A 83 10.44 9.24 -10.06
N HIS A 84 9.92 10.32 -10.60
CA HIS A 84 8.62 10.33 -11.26
C HIS A 84 8.71 11.09 -12.58
N TYR A 85 8.69 10.35 -13.70
CA TYR A 85 9.01 10.85 -15.03
C TYR A 85 10.42 11.47 -15.09
N SER A 86 10.53 12.70 -15.56
CA SER A 86 11.78 13.45 -15.70
C SER A 86 12.21 14.23 -14.46
N ARG A 87 11.51 14.07 -13.34
CA ARG A 87 11.77 14.82 -12.11
C ARG A 87 11.96 13.89 -10.92
N LEU A 88 12.72 14.34 -9.95
CA LEU A 88 12.83 13.70 -8.65
C LEU A 88 11.89 14.39 -7.68
N LEU A 89 10.86 13.68 -7.22
CA LEU A 89 9.99 14.13 -6.14
C LEU A 89 10.69 13.94 -4.82
N CYS A 90 10.67 14.99 -4.00
CA CYS A 90 11.25 14.99 -2.68
C CYS A 90 10.17 15.34 -1.66
N PHE A 91 9.98 14.49 -0.67
CA PHE A 91 8.97 14.63 0.37
C PHE A 91 9.62 14.98 1.70
N LYS A 92 8.96 15.87 2.43
CA LYS A 92 9.24 16.20 3.82
C LYS A 92 7.99 15.88 4.65
N THR A 93 8.05 15.96 5.94
CA THR A 93 6.91 15.59 6.81
C THR A 93 5.61 16.31 6.42
N GLY A 94 5.66 17.60 6.07
CA GLY A 94 4.47 18.39 5.73
C GLY A 94 4.51 19.07 4.36
N SER A 95 5.40 18.66 3.46
CA SER A 95 5.53 19.30 2.15
C SER A 95 6.12 18.36 1.10
N ALA A 96 5.87 18.68 -0.15
CA ALA A 96 6.43 17.98 -1.31
C ALA A 96 7.09 18.99 -2.26
N TRP A 97 8.21 18.57 -2.84
CA TRP A 97 9.08 19.35 -3.69
C TRP A 97 9.48 18.56 -4.91
N THR A 98 9.92 19.22 -5.97
CA THR A 98 10.61 18.58 -7.08
C THR A 98 12.03 19.08 -7.20
N ILE A 99 12.92 18.18 -7.55
CA ILE A 99 14.28 18.47 -8.01
C ILE A 99 14.30 18.16 -9.50
N GLN A 100 14.64 19.16 -10.29
CA GLN A 100 14.72 19.04 -11.73
C GLN A 100 16.16 19.26 -12.17
N TYR A 101 16.68 18.33 -12.98
CA TYR A 101 17.96 18.48 -13.65
C TYR A 101 17.91 19.57 -14.73
N GLY A 102 18.93 20.35 -14.79
CA GLY A 102 19.13 21.35 -15.84
C GLY A 102 20.59 21.69 -15.98
N THR A 103 20.90 22.64 -16.85
CA THR A 103 22.25 23.12 -17.09
C THR A 103 22.29 24.64 -16.95
N ILE A 104 23.40 25.14 -16.43
CA ILE A 104 23.70 26.58 -16.36
C ILE A 104 24.92 26.84 -17.23
N SER A 105 24.81 27.80 -18.16
CA SER A 105 25.93 28.32 -18.88
C SER A 105 26.61 29.44 -18.08
N MET A 106 27.86 29.26 -17.75
CA MET A 106 28.65 30.27 -17.06
C MET A 106 29.13 31.36 -18.03
N ALA A 107 29.56 32.49 -17.50
CA ALA A 107 30.03 33.65 -18.30
C ALA A 107 31.26 33.34 -19.15
N ASP A 108 32.02 32.34 -18.79
CA ASP A 108 33.20 31.82 -19.52
C ASP A 108 32.86 30.80 -20.62
N GLY A 109 31.57 30.52 -20.84
CA GLY A 109 31.08 29.54 -21.81
C GLY A 109 31.08 28.11 -21.33
N LEU A 110 31.49 27.83 -20.08
CA LEU A 110 31.38 26.52 -19.47
C LEU A 110 29.93 26.23 -19.13
N VAL A 111 29.48 25.03 -19.45
CA VAL A 111 28.14 24.53 -19.08
C VAL A 111 28.29 23.59 -17.89
N THR A 112 27.65 23.91 -16.79
CA THR A 112 27.62 23.08 -15.58
C THR A 112 26.23 22.56 -15.30
N GLU A 113 26.16 21.46 -14.58
CA GLU A 113 24.89 20.88 -14.14
C GLU A 113 24.28 21.74 -13.02
N ALA A 114 22.95 21.76 -12.99
CA ALA A 114 22.18 22.42 -11.94
C ALA A 114 20.96 21.60 -11.58
N PHE A 115 20.61 21.61 -10.30
CA PHE A 115 19.40 21.00 -9.76
C PHE A 115 18.47 22.07 -9.23
N TYR A 116 17.34 22.26 -9.91
CA TYR A 116 16.36 23.26 -9.54
C TYR A 116 15.33 22.66 -8.59
N VAL A 117 15.19 23.26 -7.40
CA VAL A 117 14.23 22.84 -6.37
C VAL A 117 13.01 23.72 -6.45
N THR A 118 11.84 23.11 -6.68
CA THR A 118 10.57 23.86 -6.72
C THR A 118 9.52 23.20 -5.83
N PRO A 119 8.69 23.99 -5.10
CA PRO A 119 7.62 23.47 -4.27
C PRO A 119 6.49 22.90 -5.13
N VAL A 120 5.95 21.76 -4.74
CA VAL A 120 4.77 21.12 -5.35
C VAL A 120 3.56 21.26 -4.43
N ASN A 121 3.74 20.95 -3.15
CA ASN A 121 2.69 21.05 -2.15
C ASN A 121 3.29 21.51 -0.81
N ARG A 122 2.61 22.43 -0.15
CA ARG A 122 3.08 23.02 1.13
C ARG A 122 2.36 22.48 2.35
N SER A 123 1.47 21.51 2.18
CA SER A 123 0.61 20.99 3.25
C SER A 123 0.60 19.48 3.37
N ILE A 124 1.01 18.78 2.31
CA ILE A 124 1.01 17.32 2.25
C ILE A 124 2.41 16.84 1.86
N GLY A 125 2.91 15.87 2.59
CA GLY A 125 4.23 15.29 2.39
C GLY A 125 4.23 13.79 2.66
N ASN A 126 5.26 13.33 3.39
CA ASN A 126 5.39 11.94 3.84
C ASN A 126 5.93 11.90 5.27
N VAL A 127 5.35 11.09 6.14
CA VAL A 127 5.64 11.15 7.59
C VAL A 127 7.00 10.59 7.98
N ALA A 128 7.47 9.51 7.33
CA ALA A 128 8.72 8.87 7.72
C ALA A 128 9.53 8.33 6.51
N PRO A 129 10.85 8.17 6.67
CA PRO A 129 11.70 7.65 5.61
C PRO A 129 11.37 6.22 5.19
N GLY A 130 11.59 5.91 3.91
CA GLY A 130 11.42 4.56 3.37
C GLY A 130 9.99 4.15 3.04
N GLN A 131 9.01 5.04 3.20
CA GLN A 131 7.59 4.73 2.97
C GLN A 131 7.11 5.03 1.55
N VAL A 132 7.75 5.96 0.87
CA VAL A 132 7.34 6.36 -0.48
C VAL A 132 7.52 5.20 -1.45
N ARG A 133 6.47 4.89 -2.19
CA ARG A 133 6.47 3.83 -3.23
C ARG A 133 5.83 4.34 -4.51
N LEU A 134 6.31 3.84 -5.64
CA LEU A 134 5.74 4.14 -6.96
C LEU A 134 4.78 3.01 -7.35
N VAL A 135 3.49 3.29 -7.25
CA VAL A 135 2.42 2.33 -7.56
C VAL A 135 1.75 2.75 -8.86
N LEU A 136 1.77 1.89 -9.89
CA LEU A 136 1.25 2.22 -11.23
C LEU A 136 1.75 3.58 -11.73
N ASN A 137 3.04 3.85 -11.56
CA ASN A 137 3.65 5.12 -11.93
C ASN A 137 3.05 6.35 -11.21
N SER A 138 2.41 6.17 -10.07
CA SER A 138 1.95 7.24 -9.18
C SER A 138 2.59 7.07 -7.81
N PRO A 139 3.35 8.05 -7.33
CA PRO A 139 3.91 7.99 -5.99
C PRO A 139 2.81 7.91 -4.93
N ARG A 140 3.02 7.08 -3.91
CA ARG A 140 2.16 7.02 -2.72
C ARG A 140 2.93 7.42 -1.49
N THR A 141 2.28 8.20 -0.64
CA THR A 141 2.83 8.71 0.62
C THR A 141 1.84 8.56 1.75
N LEU A 142 2.37 8.50 2.97
CA LEU A 142 1.60 8.55 4.21
C LEU A 142 1.74 9.95 4.81
N HIS A 143 0.63 10.61 5.11
CA HIS A 143 0.67 11.93 5.74
C HIS A 143 -0.52 12.13 6.69
N GLY A 144 -0.25 12.64 7.88
CA GLY A 144 -1.25 12.78 8.93
C GLY A 144 -1.80 11.42 9.35
N SER A 145 -3.05 11.15 9.04
CA SER A 145 -3.71 9.85 9.27
C SER A 145 -4.29 9.28 7.98
N ASP A 146 -3.69 9.58 6.86
CA ASP A 146 -4.22 9.26 5.55
C ASP A 146 -3.14 8.77 4.58
N VAL A 147 -3.60 8.11 3.50
CA VAL A 147 -2.78 7.65 2.37
C VAL A 147 -3.08 8.50 1.16
N TYR A 148 -2.03 9.04 0.55
CA TYR A 148 -2.12 9.89 -0.63
C TYR A 148 -1.47 9.26 -1.84
N GLU A 149 -2.10 9.46 -2.99
CA GLU A 149 -1.58 9.15 -4.32
C GLU A 149 -1.31 10.45 -5.08
N TRP A 150 -0.12 10.56 -5.68
CA TRP A 150 0.31 11.74 -6.41
C TRP A 150 0.11 11.53 -7.91
N LYS A 151 -0.83 12.26 -8.48
CA LYS A 151 -1.14 12.23 -9.92
C LYS A 151 -0.66 13.48 -10.61
N ASN A 152 -0.19 13.32 -11.83
CA ASN A 152 0.06 14.45 -12.71
C ASN A 152 -1.29 14.97 -13.23
N ASN A 153 -1.54 16.26 -13.06
CA ASN A 153 -2.74 16.88 -13.63
C ASN A 153 -2.49 17.12 -15.12
N SER A 154 -3.17 16.40 -15.98
CA SER A 154 -3.05 16.50 -17.43
C SER A 154 -3.84 17.69 -18.04
N SER A 155 -4.10 18.72 -17.25
CA SER A 155 -4.68 19.96 -17.78
C SER A 155 -3.63 20.65 -18.65
N TYR A 156 -3.77 20.53 -19.94
CA TYR A 156 -2.97 21.22 -20.95
C TYR A 156 -3.16 22.74 -20.81
N SER A 157 -2.37 23.35 -19.97
CA SER A 157 -2.13 24.79 -20.03
C SER A 157 -0.68 25.00 -20.45
N SER A 158 -0.50 25.42 -21.69
CA SER A 158 0.79 25.60 -22.36
C SER A 158 1.71 26.66 -21.74
N ASN A 159 1.31 27.31 -20.66
CA ASN A 159 2.00 28.45 -20.06
C ASN A 159 2.37 28.30 -18.58
N LEU A 160 2.19 27.13 -17.97
CA LEU A 160 2.50 26.93 -16.55
C LEU A 160 3.83 26.20 -16.38
N THR A 161 4.79 26.92 -15.84
CA THR A 161 6.09 26.43 -15.34
C THR A 161 5.97 25.71 -13.99
N VAL A 162 4.77 25.57 -13.44
CA VAL A 162 4.49 24.97 -12.14
C VAL A 162 4.13 23.52 -12.29
N ASP A 163 4.67 22.67 -11.42
CA ASP A 163 4.33 21.26 -11.36
C ASP A 163 2.94 21.09 -10.72
N GLU A 164 1.94 20.75 -11.52
CA GLU A 164 0.54 20.61 -11.08
C GLU A 164 0.22 19.21 -10.53
N ARG A 165 1.14 18.54 -9.88
CA ARG A 165 0.84 17.27 -9.23
C ARG A 165 -0.11 17.46 -8.07
N GLN A 166 -1.21 16.73 -8.11
CA GLN A 166 -2.21 16.73 -7.05
C GLN A 166 -2.04 15.50 -6.16
N ALA A 167 -2.02 15.75 -4.84
CA ALA A 167 -2.16 14.71 -3.84
C ALA A 167 -3.65 14.36 -3.69
N LYS A 168 -4.03 13.16 -4.11
CA LYS A 168 -5.38 12.62 -3.93
C LYS A 168 -5.39 11.67 -2.76
N ARG A 169 -6.26 11.90 -1.78
CA ARG A 169 -6.49 10.95 -0.70
C ARG A 169 -7.18 9.69 -1.26
N ILE A 170 -6.65 8.51 -0.95
CA ILE A 170 -7.19 7.21 -1.36
C ILE A 170 -7.72 6.38 -0.20
N SER A 171 -7.52 6.83 1.03
CA SER A 171 -7.93 6.15 2.27
C SER A 171 -9.33 6.54 2.78
N ASP A 172 -10.14 7.28 2.01
CA ASP A 172 -11.43 7.78 2.46
C ASP A 172 -12.36 6.70 3.01
N ARG A 173 -12.41 5.55 2.33
CA ARG A 173 -13.27 4.44 2.72
C ARG A 173 -12.84 3.72 3.99
N ILE A 174 -11.57 3.85 4.35
CA ILE A 174 -10.96 3.13 5.48
C ILE A 174 -10.37 4.08 6.53
N TYR A 175 -10.75 5.37 6.52
CA TYR A 175 -10.15 6.39 7.38
C TYR A 175 -10.10 5.99 8.86
N ALA A 176 -11.16 5.34 9.35
CA ALA A 176 -11.27 4.90 10.75
C ALA A 176 -10.29 3.77 11.09
N THR A 177 -9.92 2.95 10.09
CA THR A 177 -8.95 1.86 10.26
C THR A 177 -7.53 2.39 10.16
N VAL A 178 -7.24 3.29 9.20
CA VAL A 178 -5.91 3.92 9.05
C VAL A 178 -5.50 4.65 10.33
N ARG A 179 -6.42 5.31 11.01
CA ARG A 179 -6.16 6.01 12.28
C ARG A 179 -5.73 5.11 13.45
N LYS A 180 -5.89 3.80 13.32
CA LYS A 180 -5.38 2.83 14.30
C LYS A 180 -3.91 2.48 14.09
N PHE A 181 -3.31 2.97 13.01
CA PHE A 181 -1.92 2.77 12.67
C PHE A 181 -1.11 4.02 13.04
N GLU A 182 0.06 3.81 13.60
CA GLU A 182 1.08 4.84 13.79
C GLU A 182 1.87 4.94 12.48
N LEU A 183 1.41 5.79 11.57
CA LEU A 183 1.93 5.84 10.21
C LEU A 183 3.44 6.13 10.15
N GLU A 184 4.01 6.78 11.16
CA GLU A 184 5.45 7.05 11.25
C GLU A 184 6.30 5.77 11.35
N SER A 185 5.74 4.72 11.94
CA SER A 185 6.41 3.42 12.13
C SER A 185 6.03 2.37 11.08
N CYS A 186 5.20 2.72 10.10
CA CYS A 186 4.76 1.80 9.07
C CYS A 186 5.86 1.51 8.04
N TYR A 187 5.95 0.26 7.65
CA TYR A 187 6.67 -0.19 6.47
C TYR A 187 5.73 -0.28 5.27
N CYS A 188 6.14 0.24 4.12
CA CYS A 188 5.34 0.22 2.89
C CYS A 188 6.03 -0.59 1.79
N TYR A 189 5.23 -1.36 1.06
CA TYR A 189 5.69 -2.16 -0.06
C TYR A 189 4.66 -2.18 -1.20
N ASP A 190 5.12 -2.21 -2.45
CA ASP A 190 4.29 -2.41 -3.63
C ASP A 190 4.62 -3.76 -4.27
N ASP A 191 3.67 -4.68 -4.25
CA ASP A 191 3.73 -5.92 -5.01
C ASP A 191 3.00 -5.74 -6.35
N ASN A 192 3.75 -5.37 -7.36
CA ASN A 192 3.21 -5.14 -8.69
C ASN A 192 2.72 -6.42 -9.39
N TRP A 193 3.13 -7.62 -8.96
CA TRP A 193 2.66 -8.89 -9.48
C TRP A 193 1.24 -9.20 -9.03
N ALA A 194 0.98 -9.06 -7.74
CA ALA A 194 -0.35 -9.21 -7.17
C ALA A 194 -1.23 -7.96 -7.33
N GLN A 195 -0.65 -6.84 -7.76
CA GLN A 195 -1.29 -5.53 -7.83
C GLN A 195 -1.79 -5.05 -6.46
N GLU A 196 -0.93 -5.15 -5.45
CA GLU A 196 -1.25 -4.87 -4.06
C GLU A 196 -0.21 -3.95 -3.41
N TYR A 197 -0.70 -2.91 -2.77
CA TYR A 197 0.11 -2.00 -1.98
C TYR A 197 -0.12 -2.26 -0.49
N TYR A 198 0.95 -2.57 0.22
CA TYR A 198 0.97 -2.94 1.63
C TYR A 198 1.43 -1.78 2.51
N ILE A 199 0.76 -1.61 3.65
CA ILE A 199 1.14 -0.72 4.76
C ILE A 199 1.15 -1.59 6.02
N CYS A 200 2.34 -1.95 6.49
CA CYS A 200 2.54 -2.94 7.56
C CYS A 200 2.98 -2.26 8.85
N GLN A 201 2.41 -2.68 9.98
CA GLN A 201 2.81 -2.23 11.31
C GLN A 201 2.40 -3.26 12.39
N GLY A 202 3.37 -3.72 13.17
CA GLY A 202 3.12 -4.46 14.41
C GLY A 202 2.20 -5.67 14.25
N GLY A 203 2.49 -6.55 13.30
CA GLY A 203 1.70 -7.75 13.04
C GLY A 203 0.38 -7.50 12.28
N ARG A 204 0.18 -6.30 11.74
CA ARG A 204 -1.02 -5.94 10.99
C ARG A 204 -0.64 -5.30 9.66
N ALA A 205 -1.50 -5.44 8.66
CA ALA A 205 -1.31 -4.73 7.39
C ALA A 205 -2.64 -4.20 6.83
N LEU A 206 -2.57 -3.02 6.22
CA LEU A 206 -3.56 -2.52 5.29
C LEU A 206 -3.08 -2.82 3.88
N VAL A 207 -3.91 -3.49 3.10
CA VAL A 207 -3.57 -3.91 1.74
C VAL A 207 -4.55 -3.28 0.78
N HIS A 208 -4.05 -2.49 -0.16
CA HIS A 208 -4.84 -1.91 -1.22
C HIS A 208 -4.61 -2.71 -2.50
N ASN A 209 -5.58 -3.54 -2.86
CA ASN A 209 -5.62 -4.15 -4.19
C ASN A 209 -6.11 -3.09 -5.18
N TYR A 210 -5.18 -2.56 -5.97
CA TYR A 210 -5.48 -1.43 -6.84
C TYR A 210 -6.09 -1.84 -8.20
N ALA A 211 -6.12 -3.14 -8.51
CA ALA A 211 -6.90 -3.65 -9.65
C ALA A 211 -8.40 -3.64 -9.33
N ALA A 212 -8.78 -4.00 -8.11
CA ALA A 212 -10.15 -4.03 -7.66
C ALA A 212 -10.61 -2.74 -6.96
N ASP A 213 -9.70 -1.79 -6.72
CA ASP A 213 -9.90 -0.59 -5.87
C ASP A 213 -10.51 -0.94 -4.51
N ALA A 214 -9.98 -1.99 -3.89
CA ALA A 214 -10.46 -2.55 -2.63
C ALA A 214 -9.37 -2.57 -1.56
N TRP A 215 -9.76 -2.30 -0.31
CA TRP A 215 -8.89 -2.36 0.84
C TRP A 215 -9.18 -3.59 1.68
N TYR A 216 -8.11 -4.27 2.11
CA TYR A 216 -8.15 -5.39 3.02
C TYR A 216 -7.36 -5.06 4.29
N TYR A 217 -7.77 -5.62 5.39
CA TYR A 217 -7.07 -5.54 6.66
C TYR A 217 -6.60 -6.93 7.05
N TYR A 218 -5.30 -7.11 7.23
CA TYR A 218 -4.69 -8.35 7.64
C TYR A 218 -4.23 -8.24 9.10
N GLU A 219 -4.57 -9.23 9.88
CA GLU A 219 -4.05 -9.50 11.23
C GLU A 219 -3.07 -10.67 11.16
N ASP A 220 -2.20 -10.79 12.16
CA ASP A 220 -1.15 -11.81 12.20
C ASP A 220 -0.23 -11.82 10.97
N PHE A 221 0.05 -10.62 10.45
CA PHE A 221 0.91 -10.37 9.31
C PHE A 221 2.09 -9.47 9.71
N ASP A 222 3.10 -10.07 10.31
CA ASP A 222 4.25 -9.38 10.90
C ASP A 222 5.36 -9.14 9.87
N ALA A 223 5.09 -8.33 8.84
CA ALA A 223 6.07 -7.99 7.82
C ALA A 223 6.83 -6.71 8.18
N VAL A 224 8.16 -6.83 8.35
CA VAL A 224 9.09 -5.71 8.54
C VAL A 224 9.90 -5.38 7.30
N CYS A 225 10.02 -6.32 6.37
CA CYS A 225 10.58 -6.12 5.04
C CYS A 225 9.92 -7.10 4.07
N MET A 226 9.82 -6.72 2.81
CA MET A 226 9.16 -7.53 1.78
C MET A 226 9.97 -7.49 0.48
N ALA A 227 9.92 -8.59 -0.26
CA ALA A 227 10.50 -8.68 -1.58
C ALA A 227 9.68 -9.66 -2.44
N ASN A 228 9.55 -9.36 -3.72
CA ASN A 228 8.98 -10.30 -4.68
C ASN A 228 10.13 -10.97 -5.44
N LEU A 229 10.17 -12.30 -5.40
CA LEU A 229 11.14 -13.12 -6.11
C LEU A 229 10.41 -13.99 -7.13
N ARG A 230 10.49 -13.60 -8.41
CA ARG A 230 9.90 -14.35 -9.54
C ARG A 230 8.38 -14.55 -9.42
N GLY A 231 7.67 -13.60 -8.85
CA GLY A 231 6.22 -13.66 -8.65
C GLY A 231 5.80 -14.23 -7.29
N GLU A 232 6.76 -14.67 -6.47
CA GLU A 232 6.52 -15.13 -5.11
C GLU A 232 6.84 -14.03 -4.10
N LEU A 233 5.87 -13.67 -3.28
CA LEU A 233 6.02 -12.66 -2.25
C LEU A 233 6.65 -13.27 -0.99
N LEU A 234 7.80 -12.74 -0.61
CA LEU A 234 8.53 -13.10 0.59
C LEU A 234 8.50 -11.93 1.56
N TYR A 235 8.43 -12.21 2.86
CA TYR A 235 8.57 -11.19 3.89
C TYR A 235 9.35 -11.68 5.11
N GLY A 236 10.12 -10.77 5.68
CA GLY A 236 10.80 -10.99 6.95
C GLY A 236 9.93 -10.54 8.10
N THR A 237 9.94 -11.29 9.19
CA THR A 237 9.20 -10.99 10.42
C THR A 237 10.09 -10.32 11.46
N SER A 238 9.50 -9.67 12.45
CA SER A 238 10.23 -8.99 13.54
C SER A 238 11.05 -9.95 14.41
N ASP A 239 10.68 -11.23 14.48
CA ASP A 239 11.40 -12.30 15.17
C ASP A 239 12.50 -12.97 14.32
N GLY A 240 12.75 -12.47 13.09
CA GLY A 240 13.84 -12.90 12.21
C GLY A 240 13.52 -14.10 11.33
N ARG A 241 12.26 -14.50 11.19
CA ARG A 241 11.86 -15.56 10.25
C ARG A 241 11.65 -14.99 8.84
N LEU A 242 11.85 -15.82 7.83
CA LEU A 242 11.47 -15.55 6.45
C LEU A 242 10.20 -16.33 6.12
N MET A 243 9.17 -15.61 5.71
CA MET A 243 7.87 -16.17 5.38
C MET A 243 7.60 -16.05 3.88
N HIS A 244 6.88 -17.02 3.33
CA HIS A 244 6.40 -17.02 1.95
C HIS A 244 4.88 -16.81 1.95
N PHE A 245 4.42 -15.77 1.27
CA PHE A 245 3.00 -15.47 1.11
C PHE A 245 2.49 -15.97 -0.25
N SER A 246 1.41 -16.75 -0.23
CA SER A 246 0.71 -17.17 -1.45
C SER A 246 -0.77 -17.34 -1.17
N TYR A 247 -1.61 -16.93 -2.12
CA TYR A 247 -3.06 -17.18 -2.06
C TYR A 247 -3.44 -18.66 -2.21
N GLU A 248 -2.49 -19.53 -2.53
CA GLU A 248 -2.70 -20.98 -2.53
C GLU A 248 -2.70 -21.58 -1.12
N TYR A 249 -2.06 -20.91 -0.18
CA TYR A 249 -2.05 -21.31 1.23
C TYR A 249 -3.38 -21.00 1.89
N ARG A 250 -3.85 -21.91 2.72
CA ARG A 250 -5.14 -21.84 3.40
C ARG A 250 -4.99 -21.67 4.91
N THR A 251 -3.76 -21.64 5.38
CA THR A 251 -3.39 -21.44 6.77
C THR A 251 -2.29 -20.40 6.87
N ASN A 252 -2.25 -19.70 8.00
CA ASN A 252 -1.14 -18.83 8.35
C ASN A 252 -0.23 -19.60 9.33
N ASP A 253 0.92 -20.10 8.84
CA ASP A 253 1.87 -20.91 9.61
C ASP A 253 1.18 -22.08 10.34
N GLY A 254 0.25 -22.77 9.67
CA GLY A 254 -0.53 -23.87 10.22
C GLY A 254 -1.76 -23.48 11.02
N ALA A 255 -1.94 -22.23 11.37
CA ALA A 255 -3.14 -21.72 12.04
C ALA A 255 -4.25 -21.38 11.05
N ALA A 256 -5.50 -21.49 11.48
CA ALA A 256 -6.65 -21.07 10.68
C ALA A 256 -6.62 -19.55 10.44
N ILE A 257 -6.90 -19.12 9.20
CA ILE A 257 -7.08 -17.72 8.88
C ILE A 257 -8.52 -17.33 9.23
N ASP A 258 -8.69 -16.36 10.14
CA ASP A 258 -10.00 -15.81 10.50
C ASP A 258 -10.38 -14.70 9.51
N ALA A 259 -10.98 -15.11 8.41
CA ALA A 259 -11.43 -14.19 7.36
C ALA A 259 -12.88 -13.81 7.57
N TYR A 260 -13.18 -12.51 7.62
CA TYR A 260 -14.54 -12.05 7.68
C TYR A 260 -14.81 -10.84 6.78
N TRP A 261 -16.04 -10.77 6.32
CA TRP A 261 -16.57 -9.62 5.58
C TRP A 261 -17.90 -9.18 6.18
N GLU A 262 -18.07 -7.88 6.32
CA GLU A 262 -19.25 -7.27 6.89
C GLU A 262 -19.82 -6.24 5.92
N SER A 263 -21.11 -6.34 5.60
CA SER A 263 -21.79 -5.32 4.80
C SER A 263 -21.99 -4.03 5.59
N GLY A 264 -22.13 -2.91 4.91
CA GLY A 264 -22.76 -1.74 5.50
C GLY A 264 -24.19 -2.03 5.97
N SER A 265 -24.74 -1.19 6.85
CA SER A 265 -26.13 -1.26 7.25
C SER A 265 -27.05 -0.95 6.07
N MET A 266 -27.84 -1.92 5.63
CA MET A 266 -28.74 -1.81 4.49
C MET A 266 -30.17 -1.49 4.94
N SER A 267 -30.73 -0.39 4.46
CA SER A 267 -32.11 0.00 4.68
C SER A 267 -33.06 -0.36 3.54
N PHE A 268 -32.52 -0.92 2.46
CA PHE A 268 -33.27 -1.25 1.23
C PHE A 268 -34.05 -0.07 0.66
N GLY A 269 -33.47 1.15 0.81
CA GLY A 269 -34.03 2.38 0.25
C GLY A 269 -35.16 3.04 1.04
N GLN A 270 -35.54 2.49 2.22
CA GLN A 270 -36.63 3.04 3.05
C GLN A 270 -36.31 2.99 4.54
N ASP A 271 -35.69 4.06 5.03
CA ASP A 271 -35.20 4.17 6.41
C ASP A 271 -36.32 4.36 7.44
N TYR A 272 -37.51 4.76 6.99
CA TYR A 272 -38.69 5.03 7.82
C TYR A 272 -39.68 3.85 7.93
N GLN A 273 -39.43 2.76 7.20
CA GLN A 273 -40.29 1.58 7.22
C GLN A 273 -39.64 0.38 7.91
N ARG A 274 -40.44 -0.31 8.73
CA ARG A 274 -40.05 -1.59 9.28
C ARG A 274 -40.17 -2.68 8.25
N LYS A 275 -39.27 -3.66 8.34
CA LYS A 275 -39.15 -4.75 7.40
C LYS A 275 -39.18 -6.11 8.09
N TYR A 276 -39.46 -7.11 7.29
CA TYR A 276 -39.43 -8.51 7.67
C TYR A 276 -38.64 -9.29 6.60
N SER A 277 -37.70 -10.10 7.04
CA SER A 277 -36.97 -11.03 6.16
C SER A 277 -37.08 -12.45 6.72
N ALA A 278 -37.62 -13.35 5.93
CA ALA A 278 -37.75 -14.75 6.31
C ALA A 278 -36.60 -15.60 5.80
N MET A 279 -36.01 -15.20 4.71
CA MET A 279 -35.06 -16.02 3.97
C MET A 279 -33.92 -15.19 3.37
N LEU A 280 -32.75 -15.80 3.36
CA LEU A 280 -31.55 -15.36 2.69
C LEU A 280 -31.07 -16.51 1.81
N TRP A 281 -30.68 -16.23 0.58
CA TRP A 281 -30.00 -17.19 -0.29
C TRP A 281 -28.56 -16.72 -0.46
N VAL A 282 -27.60 -17.64 -0.28
CA VAL A 282 -26.18 -17.37 -0.43
C VAL A 282 -25.64 -18.29 -1.52
N GLY A 283 -25.09 -17.69 -2.55
CA GLY A 283 -24.39 -18.37 -3.63
C GLY A 283 -22.94 -18.57 -3.27
N VAL A 284 -22.50 -19.81 -3.19
CA VAL A 284 -21.11 -20.18 -2.90
C VAL A 284 -20.52 -20.94 -4.08
N LYS A 285 -19.31 -20.61 -4.47
CA LYS A 285 -18.55 -21.37 -5.46
C LYS A 285 -18.22 -22.73 -4.87
N PRO A 286 -18.46 -23.84 -5.61
CA PRO A 286 -18.05 -25.16 -5.15
C PRO A 286 -16.53 -25.27 -5.15
N GLU A 287 -15.96 -25.55 -4.00
CA GLU A 287 -14.52 -25.74 -3.78
C GLU A 287 -14.26 -27.08 -3.07
N SER A 288 -13.01 -27.53 -2.98
CA SER A 288 -12.66 -28.84 -2.39
C SER A 288 -13.10 -28.93 -0.91
N SER A 289 -13.03 -27.82 -0.20
CA SER A 289 -13.58 -27.66 1.15
C SER A 289 -13.96 -26.18 1.30
N ALA A 290 -15.24 -25.90 1.45
CA ALA A 290 -15.73 -24.54 1.71
C ALA A 290 -16.64 -24.55 2.92
N GLU A 291 -16.34 -23.68 3.87
CA GLU A 291 -17.17 -23.46 5.06
C GLU A 291 -17.27 -21.97 5.35
N VAL A 292 -18.48 -21.47 5.51
CA VAL A 292 -18.74 -20.10 5.89
C VAL A 292 -19.88 -20.00 6.89
N THR A 293 -19.64 -19.25 7.95
CA THR A 293 -20.68 -18.85 8.91
C THR A 293 -21.31 -17.55 8.44
N VAL A 294 -22.61 -17.56 8.28
CA VAL A 294 -23.41 -16.41 7.86
C VAL A 294 -24.19 -15.88 9.05
N THR A 295 -23.89 -14.66 9.44
CA THR A 295 -24.57 -13.96 10.55
C THR A 295 -25.38 -12.80 10.01
N VAL A 296 -26.62 -12.69 10.47
CA VAL A 296 -27.49 -11.56 10.19
C VAL A 296 -27.66 -10.74 11.44
N GLN A 297 -27.33 -9.47 11.37
CA GLN A 297 -27.53 -8.49 12.42
C GLN A 297 -28.60 -7.48 12.01
N THR A 298 -29.46 -7.09 12.93
CA THR A 298 -30.47 -6.05 12.72
C THR A 298 -30.44 -5.04 13.85
N ASP A 299 -31.02 -3.86 13.62
CA ASP A 299 -31.18 -2.80 14.62
C ASP A 299 -32.14 -3.19 15.81
N ARG A 300 -32.85 -4.29 15.68
CA ARG A 300 -33.84 -4.74 16.68
C ARG A 300 -33.34 -5.78 17.65
N SER A 301 -32.33 -6.51 17.31
CA SER A 301 -31.84 -7.64 18.10
C SER A 301 -30.35 -7.49 18.35
N SER A 302 -29.94 -7.60 19.59
CA SER A 302 -28.55 -7.80 19.97
C SER A 302 -28.07 -9.24 19.73
N SER A 303 -29.00 -10.16 19.44
CA SER A 303 -28.67 -11.54 19.12
C SER A 303 -28.54 -11.74 17.61
N TYR A 304 -27.49 -12.40 17.22
CA TYR A 304 -27.21 -12.75 15.84
C TYR A 304 -27.95 -14.02 15.44
N THR A 305 -28.43 -14.06 14.19
CA THR A 305 -28.91 -15.31 13.60
C THR A 305 -27.78 -15.89 12.76
N GLU A 306 -27.17 -16.96 13.26
CA GLU A 306 -26.06 -17.63 12.60
C GLU A 306 -26.53 -18.86 11.81
N LYS A 307 -25.94 -19.08 10.65
CA LYS A 307 -26.15 -20.26 9.83
C LYS A 307 -24.83 -20.63 9.16
N VAL A 308 -24.48 -21.90 9.25
CA VAL A 308 -23.28 -22.45 8.61
C VAL A 308 -23.66 -23.05 7.25
N ILE A 309 -22.87 -22.71 6.25
CA ILE A 309 -22.96 -23.27 4.91
C ILE A 309 -21.68 -24.06 4.68
N THR A 310 -21.82 -25.31 4.33
CA THR A 310 -20.71 -26.16 3.90
C THR A 310 -20.95 -26.60 2.46
N SER A 311 -19.90 -26.52 1.64
CA SER A 311 -19.91 -26.98 0.27
C SER A 311 -18.62 -27.77 0.05
N SER A 312 -18.71 -28.93 -0.55
CA SER A 312 -17.56 -29.75 -0.90
C SER A 312 -17.64 -30.24 -2.34
N LEU A 313 -16.55 -30.11 -3.07
CA LEU A 313 -16.33 -30.86 -4.30
C LEU A 313 -15.77 -32.22 -3.94
N ALA A 314 -16.25 -33.27 -4.60
CA ALA A 314 -15.66 -34.60 -4.48
C ALA A 314 -14.24 -34.57 -5.11
N ALA A 315 -13.24 -34.42 -4.28
CA ALA A 315 -11.84 -34.60 -4.65
C ALA A 315 -11.35 -35.93 -4.07
N PHE A 316 -10.61 -36.71 -4.85
CA PHE A 316 -10.06 -37.98 -4.38
C PHE A 316 -9.22 -37.89 -3.10
N ALA A 317 -8.54 -36.74 -2.91
CA ALA A 317 -7.72 -36.48 -1.72
C ALA A 317 -8.54 -36.33 -0.42
N HIS A 318 -9.83 -36.04 -0.52
CA HIS A 318 -10.73 -35.79 0.62
C HIS A 318 -12.02 -36.59 0.52
N ALA A 319 -12.03 -37.70 -0.22
CA ALA A 319 -13.20 -38.52 -0.46
C ALA A 319 -13.66 -39.20 0.84
N ASN A 320 -14.72 -38.69 1.44
CA ASN A 320 -15.47 -39.41 2.46
C ASN A 320 -16.40 -40.41 1.75
N PHE A 321 -15.99 -41.66 1.61
CA PHE A 321 -16.73 -42.71 0.91
C PHE A 321 -18.14 -42.98 1.47
N ALA A 322 -18.42 -42.57 2.71
CA ALA A 322 -19.74 -42.67 3.32
C ALA A 322 -20.76 -41.63 2.79
N ARG A 323 -20.28 -40.58 2.15
CA ARG A 323 -21.11 -39.49 1.60
C ARG A 323 -20.74 -39.14 0.14
N TRP A 324 -20.09 -40.03 -0.56
CA TRP A 324 -19.62 -39.78 -1.90
C TRP A 324 -20.74 -39.91 -2.93
N SER A 325 -20.82 -38.89 -3.81
CA SER A 325 -21.67 -38.88 -4.99
C SER A 325 -20.81 -38.59 -6.21
N PHE A 326 -21.00 -39.31 -7.30
CA PHE A 326 -20.36 -39.04 -8.59
C PHE A 326 -20.86 -37.75 -9.26
N ALA A 327 -21.85 -37.08 -8.68
CA ALA A 327 -22.34 -35.81 -9.17
C ALA A 327 -21.38 -34.69 -8.78
N THR A 328 -20.39 -34.41 -9.61
CA THR A 328 -19.56 -33.20 -9.52
C THR A 328 -20.35 -31.98 -9.97
N ASN A 329 -21.04 -31.35 -9.05
CA ASN A 329 -21.75 -30.11 -9.38
C ASN A 329 -20.76 -28.95 -9.39
N ARG A 330 -20.24 -28.58 -10.58
CA ARG A 330 -19.38 -27.42 -10.80
C ARG A 330 -20.16 -26.11 -10.85
N LYS A 331 -21.48 -26.15 -10.77
CA LYS A 331 -22.31 -24.93 -10.80
C LYS A 331 -22.34 -24.29 -9.41
N PRO A 332 -22.46 -22.95 -9.33
CA PRO A 332 -22.67 -22.27 -8.08
C PRO A 332 -23.83 -22.87 -7.28
N GLN A 333 -23.60 -23.12 -6.01
CA GLN A 333 -24.62 -23.65 -5.12
C GLN A 333 -25.32 -22.52 -4.39
N MET A 334 -26.64 -22.44 -4.50
CA MET A 334 -27.46 -21.50 -3.77
C MET A 334 -28.00 -22.14 -2.50
N SER A 335 -27.44 -21.77 -1.37
CA SER A 335 -27.89 -22.24 -0.04
C SER A 335 -28.99 -21.35 0.49
N ARG A 336 -30.11 -21.96 0.86
CA ARG A 336 -31.26 -21.26 1.42
C ARG A 336 -31.22 -21.27 2.95
N LEU A 337 -31.14 -20.09 3.54
CA LEU A 337 -31.11 -19.90 4.99
C LEU A 337 -32.43 -19.29 5.49
N LYS A 338 -33.04 -19.91 6.53
CA LYS A 338 -34.23 -19.39 7.18
C LYS A 338 -33.82 -18.45 8.31
N ILE A 339 -34.09 -17.14 8.20
CA ILE A 339 -33.57 -16.11 9.09
C ILE A 339 -34.65 -15.62 10.06
N LYS A 340 -35.84 -15.31 9.66
CA LYS A 340 -36.93 -14.80 10.47
C LYS A 340 -36.66 -13.46 11.20
N ALA A 341 -35.89 -12.57 10.56
CA ALA A 341 -35.67 -11.21 11.08
C ALA A 341 -36.97 -10.40 11.01
N LYS A 342 -37.41 -9.79 12.15
CA LYS A 342 -38.70 -9.12 12.24
C LYS A 342 -38.57 -7.66 12.69
N LYS A 343 -39.41 -6.80 12.11
CA LYS A 343 -39.57 -5.38 12.50
C LYS A 343 -38.28 -4.57 12.52
N PHE A 344 -37.30 -4.91 11.67
CA PHE A 344 -36.05 -4.18 11.54
C PHE A 344 -36.18 -3.01 10.56
N VAL A 345 -35.31 -2.02 10.69
CA VAL A 345 -35.12 -0.93 9.75
C VAL A 345 -33.79 -1.17 8.99
N PHE A 346 -32.75 -1.52 9.73
CA PHE A 346 -31.42 -1.80 9.19
C PHE A 346 -31.07 -3.27 9.31
N TYR A 347 -30.37 -3.74 8.29
CA TYR A 347 -29.95 -5.13 8.13
C TYR A 347 -28.48 -5.19 7.73
N LYS A 348 -27.70 -6.03 8.35
CA LYS A 348 -26.29 -6.21 8.10
C LYS A 348 -26.00 -7.71 7.92
N LEU A 349 -25.18 -8.04 6.94
CA LEU A 349 -24.67 -9.37 6.68
C LEU A 349 -23.20 -9.46 7.11
N ILE A 350 -22.86 -10.54 7.76
CA ILE A 350 -21.50 -10.89 8.13
C ILE A 350 -21.23 -12.31 7.63
N PHE A 351 -20.15 -12.46 6.87
CA PHE A 351 -19.62 -13.74 6.45
C PHE A 351 -18.29 -13.97 7.15
N ARG A 352 -18.12 -15.12 7.78
CA ARG A 352 -16.88 -15.48 8.48
C ARG A 352 -16.46 -16.90 8.13
N SER A 353 -15.18 -17.09 7.83
CA SER A 353 -14.54 -18.38 7.65
C SER A 353 -13.31 -18.43 8.53
N ASN A 354 -13.24 -19.38 9.44
CA ASN A 354 -12.14 -19.59 10.37
C ASN A 354 -11.77 -21.06 10.52
N THR A 355 -12.15 -21.87 9.55
CA THR A 355 -11.84 -23.32 9.51
C THR A 355 -10.52 -23.52 8.80
N PRO A 356 -9.56 -24.26 9.39
CA PRO A 356 -8.30 -24.59 8.72
C PRO A 356 -8.55 -25.32 7.40
N ASP A 357 -7.73 -25.04 6.40
CA ASP A 357 -7.79 -25.66 5.07
C ASP A 357 -9.11 -25.48 4.30
N ALA A 358 -10.01 -24.64 4.79
CA ALA A 358 -11.24 -24.28 4.09
C ALA A 358 -11.05 -22.96 3.32
N THR A 359 -11.55 -22.92 2.11
CA THR A 359 -11.68 -21.71 1.31
C THR A 359 -13.14 -21.45 0.99
N VAL A 360 -13.53 -20.20 0.87
CA VAL A 360 -14.88 -19.87 0.43
C VAL A 360 -14.89 -18.66 -0.50
N THR A 361 -15.53 -18.84 -1.65
CA THR A 361 -15.83 -17.74 -2.57
C THR A 361 -17.34 -17.50 -2.57
N ILE A 362 -17.76 -16.33 -2.06
CA ILE A 362 -19.16 -15.93 -2.04
C ILE A 362 -19.45 -15.20 -3.35
N LEU A 363 -20.43 -15.70 -4.10
CA LEU A 363 -20.79 -15.15 -5.41
C LEU A 363 -21.97 -14.20 -5.35
N ALA A 364 -22.93 -14.47 -4.48
CA ALA A 364 -24.14 -13.67 -4.33
C ALA A 364 -24.77 -13.85 -2.95
N ALA A 365 -25.54 -12.83 -2.53
CA ALA A 365 -26.42 -12.92 -1.37
C ALA A 365 -27.74 -12.24 -1.70
N ASP A 366 -28.82 -13.02 -1.81
CA ASP A 366 -30.16 -12.54 -2.15
C ASP A 366 -31.04 -12.54 -0.92
N ILE A 367 -31.59 -11.39 -0.59
CA ILE A 367 -32.41 -11.18 0.61
C ILE A 367 -33.85 -10.90 0.20
N ARG A 368 -34.78 -11.73 0.66
CA ARG A 368 -36.21 -11.45 0.48
C ARG A 368 -36.71 -10.56 1.61
N VAL A 369 -37.08 -9.34 1.28
CA VAL A 369 -37.58 -8.34 2.23
C VAL A 369 -39.03 -8.03 1.94
N ARG A 370 -39.86 -7.93 3.01
CA ARG A 370 -41.22 -7.38 2.99
C ARG A 370 -41.24 -6.11 3.82
N PHE A 371 -41.81 -5.05 3.25
CA PHE A 371 -42.08 -3.82 3.97
C PHE A 371 -43.35 -4.00 4.82
N THR A 372 -43.31 -3.49 6.04
CA THR A 372 -44.40 -3.55 7.02
C THR A 372 -44.74 -2.13 7.47
N GLY A 373 -45.28 -1.92 8.66
CA GLY A 373 -45.63 -0.58 9.14
C GLY A 373 -44.45 0.38 9.29
N TYR A 374 -44.74 1.63 9.57
CA TYR A 374 -43.72 2.67 9.79
C TYR A 374 -42.91 2.45 11.08
N ALA A 375 -41.67 2.86 11.07
CA ALA A 375 -40.86 2.97 12.28
C ALA A 375 -41.40 4.14 13.12
N LYS A 376 -41.73 3.87 14.38
CA LYS A 376 -42.09 4.92 15.34
C LYS A 376 -40.85 5.45 16.02
#